data_d9cdd80ddf3e8f9da9d8f6946cc81c45
#
_entry.id   d9cdd80ddf3e8f9da9d8f6946cc81c45
#
_cell.length_a   1.000
_cell.length_b   1.000
_cell.length_c   1.000
_cell.angle_alpha   90.00
_cell.angle_beta   90.00
_cell.angle_gamma   90.00
#
_symmetry.space_group_name_H-M   'P 1'
#
loop_
_entity.id
_entity.type
_entity.pdbx_description
1 polymer ?
#
loop_
_entity_poly.entity_id
_entity_poly.type
_entity_poly.pdbx_seq_one_letter_code
_entity_poly.pdbx_strand_id
1 'polypeptide(L)'
;MITTGRLLALVCLLALAAAGCKRSPGTADTAAPAPSRTPGPLPDAGFKAQLSLPDPPAKLRAGQKEAVQVHIKNASDVFWWARGGEINERNDNFFYIAAGNRWLKADGTFYTDSDGRYGISKDLKPGEETEVPLLVTAPKDPGEYTLEVDLIQEQVSWFSDKGSPTVRAKVTVVR
;
A
#
# COMPACT_ATOMS: atom_id res chain seq x y z
N MET A 1 -25.04 -49.57 67.31
CA MET A 1 -26.13 -48.78 67.89
C MET A 1 -26.69 -47.93 66.75
N ILE A 2 -27.65 -48.38 66.08
CA ILE A 2 -29.12 -48.18 66.04
C ILE A 2 -29.49 -46.74 66.35
N THR A 3 -30.03 -46.03 65.34
CA THR A 3 -31.36 -45.38 65.29
C THR A 3 -31.58 -44.68 63.96
N THR A 4 -32.37 -45.25 63.20
CA THR A 4 -33.72 -44.92 62.63
C THR A 4 -34.20 -43.49 62.81
N GLY A 5 -34.67 -42.89 61.72
CA GLY A 5 -35.49 -41.64 61.76
C GLY A 5 -35.90 -41.05 60.43
N ARG A 6 -37.00 -41.61 59.93
CA ARG A 6 -38.19 -41.01 59.31
C ARG A 6 -38.06 -40.12 58.02
N LEU A 7 -38.61 -40.70 57.03
CA LEU A 7 -39.36 -40.24 55.85
C LEU A 7 -40.24 -39.01 56.12
N LEU A 8 -40.11 -37.99 55.30
CA LEU A 8 -41.22 -37.10 55.03
C LEU A 8 -41.17 -36.68 53.49
N ALA A 9 -42.13 -37.21 52.82
CA ALA A 9 -42.39 -36.86 51.42
C ALA A 9 -43.00 -35.45 51.35
N LEU A 10 -42.45 -34.57 50.58
CA LEU A 10 -43.06 -33.31 50.18
C LEU A 10 -43.16 -33.29 48.67
N VAL A 11 -44.38 -33.44 48.19
CA VAL A 11 -44.79 -33.28 46.79
C VAL A 11 -44.79 -31.79 46.53
N CYS A 12 -43.86 -31.28 45.68
CA CYS A 12 -43.96 -29.94 45.12
C CYS A 12 -44.25 -30.02 43.63
N LEU A 13 -45.41 -29.54 43.28
CA LEU A 13 -45.84 -29.34 41.87
C LEU A 13 -44.82 -28.55 41.05
N LEU A 14 -44.36 -29.12 39.96
CA LEU A 14 -43.60 -28.39 38.93
C LEU A 14 -44.60 -27.62 38.07
N ALA A 15 -44.63 -26.31 38.23
CA ALA A 15 -45.20 -25.42 37.23
C ALA A 15 -44.15 -25.20 36.14
N LEU A 16 -44.33 -25.77 34.95
CA LEU A 16 -43.55 -25.43 33.74
C LEU A 16 -43.95 -24.05 33.27
N ALA A 17 -43.14 -23.05 33.56
CA ALA A 17 -43.16 -21.77 32.85
C ALA A 17 -42.41 -21.92 31.55
N ALA A 18 -43.10 -22.06 30.44
CA ALA A 18 -42.53 -21.98 29.11
C ALA A 18 -42.12 -20.53 28.81
N ALA A 19 -40.88 -20.16 29.10
CA ALA A 19 -40.28 -18.92 28.62
C ALA A 19 -40.04 -19.02 27.14
N GLY A 20 -41.01 -18.56 26.34
CA GLY A 20 -40.83 -18.40 24.91
C GLY A 20 -39.76 -17.33 24.61
N CYS A 21 -38.55 -17.74 24.30
CA CYS A 21 -37.57 -16.87 23.68
C CYS A 21 -38.13 -16.41 22.32
N LYS A 22 -38.71 -15.21 22.27
CA LYS A 22 -38.90 -14.51 21.01
C LYS A 22 -37.49 -14.22 20.41
N ARG A 23 -37.04 -15.05 19.49
CA ARG A 23 -35.99 -14.67 18.57
C ARG A 23 -36.52 -13.52 17.73
N SER A 24 -36.03 -12.31 17.98
CA SER A 24 -36.11 -11.22 17.03
C SER A 24 -35.43 -11.68 15.74
N PRO A 25 -36.07 -11.53 14.57
CA PRO A 25 -35.35 -11.74 13.32
C PRO A 25 -34.27 -10.66 13.28
N GLY A 26 -33.00 -11.11 13.46
CA GLY A 26 -31.86 -10.28 13.18
C GLY A 26 -31.99 -9.83 11.73
N THR A 27 -32.22 -8.56 11.52
CA THR A 27 -32.00 -7.93 10.22
C THR A 27 -30.54 -8.21 9.89
N ALA A 28 -30.31 -9.21 9.01
CA ALA A 28 -29.06 -9.31 8.31
C ALA A 28 -28.87 -7.97 7.62
N ASP A 29 -27.98 -7.16 8.15
CA ASP A 29 -27.50 -5.95 7.50
C ASP A 29 -26.81 -6.42 6.22
N THR A 30 -27.61 -6.58 5.15
CA THR A 30 -27.09 -6.86 3.82
C THR A 30 -26.46 -5.55 3.38
N ALA A 31 -25.20 -5.35 3.81
CA ALA A 31 -24.38 -4.29 3.28
C ALA A 31 -24.47 -4.39 1.76
N ALA A 32 -25.04 -3.36 1.14
CA ALA A 32 -25.11 -3.28 -0.30
C ALA A 32 -23.68 -3.54 -0.85
N PRO A 33 -23.51 -4.38 -1.87
CA PRO A 33 -22.20 -4.63 -2.43
C PRO A 33 -21.58 -3.28 -2.77
N ALA A 34 -20.36 -3.02 -2.24
CA ALA A 34 -19.64 -1.80 -2.53
C ALA A 34 -19.59 -1.65 -4.07
N PRO A 35 -19.87 -0.45 -4.61
CA PRO A 35 -19.86 -0.28 -6.06
C PRO A 35 -18.53 -0.77 -6.60
N SER A 36 -18.59 -1.64 -7.60
CA SER A 36 -17.41 -2.13 -8.31
C SER A 36 -16.67 -0.94 -8.88
N ARG A 37 -15.61 -0.50 -8.20
CA ARG A 37 -14.78 0.62 -8.64
C ARG A 37 -13.81 0.08 -9.69
N THR A 38 -13.88 0.61 -10.88
CA THR A 38 -12.92 0.32 -11.94
C THR A 38 -11.79 1.36 -11.86
N PRO A 39 -10.52 0.95 -12.00
CA PRO A 39 -9.42 1.90 -12.11
C PRO A 39 -9.68 2.91 -13.23
N GLY A 40 -9.34 4.17 -12.98
CA GLY A 40 -9.51 5.26 -13.92
C GLY A 40 -8.49 6.37 -13.63
N PRO A 41 -8.39 7.40 -14.52
CA PRO A 41 -7.46 8.49 -14.32
C PRO A 41 -7.80 9.26 -13.02
N LEU A 42 -6.76 9.57 -12.24
CA LEU A 42 -6.91 10.43 -11.07
C LEU A 42 -7.24 11.86 -11.51
N PRO A 43 -8.10 12.57 -10.77
CA PRO A 43 -8.16 14.02 -10.87
C PRO A 43 -6.85 14.64 -10.38
N ASP A 44 -6.50 15.86 -10.77
CA ASP A 44 -5.25 16.51 -10.38
C ASP A 44 -5.05 16.55 -8.84
N ALA A 45 -6.12 16.70 -8.06
CA ALA A 45 -6.08 16.63 -6.60
C ALA A 45 -5.64 15.26 -6.05
N GLY A 46 -5.73 14.20 -6.84
CA GLY A 46 -5.34 12.84 -6.49
C GLY A 46 -3.83 12.59 -6.56
N PHE A 47 -3.07 13.46 -7.21
CA PHE A 47 -1.61 13.33 -7.36
C PHE A 47 -0.86 13.99 -6.18
N LYS A 48 -1.14 13.55 -4.95
CA LYS A 48 -0.46 14.04 -3.74
C LYS A 48 0.10 12.86 -2.94
N ALA A 49 1.41 12.74 -2.93
CA ALA A 49 2.14 11.70 -2.22
C ALA A 49 3.06 12.29 -1.14
N GLN A 50 3.28 11.49 -0.09
CA GLN A 50 4.46 11.64 0.77
C GLN A 50 5.33 10.40 0.57
N LEU A 51 6.58 10.62 0.20
CA LEU A 51 7.55 9.58 -0.07
C LEU A 51 8.71 9.67 0.91
N SER A 52 9.25 8.53 1.32
CA SER A 52 10.52 8.45 2.02
C SER A 52 11.29 7.20 1.62
N LEU A 53 12.61 7.28 1.77
CA LEU A 53 13.56 6.19 1.60
C LEU A 53 14.16 5.91 2.98
N PRO A 54 13.71 4.90 3.72
CA PRO A 54 14.16 4.66 5.10
C PRO A 54 15.66 4.35 5.19
N ASP A 55 16.19 3.62 4.23
CA ASP A 55 17.60 3.20 4.18
C ASP A 55 18.13 3.22 2.73
N PRO A 56 18.32 4.43 2.13
CA PRO A 56 18.81 4.51 0.78
C PRO A 56 20.30 4.14 0.71
N PRO A 57 20.76 3.45 -0.35
CA PRO A 57 22.16 3.09 -0.49
C PRO A 57 23.01 4.36 -0.63
N ALA A 58 24.02 4.54 0.23
CA ALA A 58 24.99 5.63 0.10
C ALA A 58 26.02 5.37 -0.99
N LYS A 59 26.27 4.10 -1.34
CA LYS A 59 27.28 3.68 -2.32
C LYS A 59 26.79 2.46 -3.09
N LEU A 60 27.01 2.46 -4.41
CA LEU A 60 26.76 1.34 -5.31
C LEU A 60 27.94 1.12 -6.25
N ARG A 61 28.08 -0.08 -6.82
CA ARG A 61 29.00 -0.29 -7.94
C ARG A 61 28.34 0.12 -9.25
N ALA A 62 29.15 0.53 -10.22
CA ALA A 62 28.69 0.85 -11.56
C ALA A 62 27.84 -0.30 -12.15
N GLY A 63 26.63 -0.02 -12.54
CA GLY A 63 25.67 -1.01 -13.06
C GLY A 63 25.10 -1.99 -12.04
N GLN A 64 25.37 -1.83 -10.75
CA GLN A 64 24.77 -2.67 -9.70
C GLN A 64 23.27 -2.49 -9.65
N LYS A 65 22.55 -3.60 -9.54
CA LYS A 65 21.12 -3.61 -9.22
C LYS A 65 20.91 -3.68 -7.72
N GLU A 66 20.01 -2.83 -7.20
CA GLU A 66 19.70 -2.76 -5.77
C GLU A 66 18.20 -2.58 -5.58
N ALA A 67 17.65 -3.26 -4.58
CA ALA A 67 16.24 -3.06 -4.19
C ALA A 67 16.18 -1.99 -3.09
N VAL A 68 15.61 -0.84 -3.42
CA VAL A 68 15.44 0.29 -2.50
C VAL A 68 14.04 0.27 -1.95
N GLN A 69 13.90 0.25 -0.62
CA GLN A 69 12.59 0.34 0.02
C GLN A 69 12.06 1.76 -0.10
N VAL A 70 10.85 1.87 -0.67
CA VAL A 70 10.14 3.13 -0.81
C VAL A 70 8.90 3.09 0.07
N HIS A 71 8.85 3.95 1.07
CA HIS A 71 7.66 4.17 1.87
C HIS A 71 6.77 5.21 1.17
N ILE A 72 5.52 4.87 0.99
CA ILE A 72 4.54 5.62 0.18
C ILE A 72 3.30 5.86 1.01
N LYS A 73 2.90 7.14 1.12
CA LYS A 73 1.63 7.54 1.72
C LYS A 73 0.75 8.25 0.71
N ASN A 74 -0.50 7.85 0.62
CA ASN A 74 -1.52 8.59 -0.10
C ASN A 74 -1.91 9.85 0.70
N ALA A 75 -1.32 10.98 0.34
CA ALA A 75 -1.60 12.27 0.98
C ALA A 75 -2.75 13.04 0.28
N SER A 76 -3.43 12.41 -0.68
CA SER A 76 -4.61 12.97 -1.34
C SER A 76 -5.90 12.58 -0.63
N ASP A 77 -7.00 13.12 -1.06
CA ASP A 77 -8.37 12.75 -0.67
C ASP A 77 -9.01 11.75 -1.66
N VAL A 78 -8.21 11.19 -2.58
CA VAL A 78 -8.64 10.29 -3.65
C VAL A 78 -8.09 8.88 -3.41
N PHE A 79 -8.88 7.88 -3.74
CA PHE A 79 -8.49 6.48 -3.68
C PHE A 79 -7.49 6.12 -4.78
N TRP A 80 -6.43 5.37 -4.44
CA TRP A 80 -5.43 4.89 -5.37
C TRP A 80 -5.55 3.39 -5.60
N TRP A 81 -5.49 2.99 -6.85
CA TRP A 81 -5.55 1.60 -7.26
C TRP A 81 -4.19 0.94 -7.27
N ALA A 82 -4.12 -0.26 -6.70
CA ALA A 82 -2.94 -1.10 -6.68
C ALA A 82 -3.05 -2.22 -7.71
N ARG A 83 -1.91 -2.57 -8.27
CA ARG A 83 -1.74 -3.83 -8.98
C ARG A 83 -0.78 -4.76 -8.26
N GLY A 84 0.23 -4.19 -7.57
CA GLY A 84 1.34 -4.91 -6.96
C GLY A 84 2.37 -5.42 -7.96
N GLY A 85 3.57 -5.67 -7.46
CA GLY A 85 4.66 -6.26 -8.23
C GLY A 85 5.30 -5.35 -9.28
N GLU A 86 6.21 -5.91 -10.04
CA GLU A 86 6.88 -5.20 -11.12
C GLU A 86 5.89 -4.81 -12.21
N ILE A 87 5.95 -3.57 -12.63
CA ILE A 87 5.20 -3.05 -13.76
C ILE A 87 6.02 -3.33 -15.01
N ASN A 88 5.47 -4.14 -15.89
CA ASN A 88 6.06 -4.41 -17.20
C ASN A 88 5.35 -3.61 -18.29
N GLU A 89 5.89 -3.62 -19.50
CA GLU A 89 5.37 -2.88 -20.66
C GLU A 89 4.03 -3.42 -21.21
N ARG A 90 3.36 -4.33 -20.51
CA ARG A 90 2.05 -4.83 -20.93
C ARG A 90 1.00 -3.73 -20.81
N ASN A 91 0.08 -3.70 -21.76
CA ASN A 91 -1.01 -2.72 -21.81
C ASN A 91 -2.12 -2.91 -20.74
N ASP A 92 -1.86 -3.69 -19.71
CA ASP A 92 -2.82 -4.00 -18.64
C ASP A 92 -2.55 -3.25 -17.33
N ASN A 93 -1.61 -2.29 -17.36
CA ASN A 93 -1.21 -1.49 -16.17
C ASN A 93 -1.94 -0.14 -16.06
N PHE A 94 -2.91 0.14 -16.91
CA PHE A 94 -3.59 1.43 -16.95
C PHE A 94 -4.16 1.83 -15.57
N PHE A 95 -3.87 3.07 -15.18
CA PHE A 95 -4.41 3.75 -14.01
C PHE A 95 -3.92 3.25 -12.64
N TYR A 96 -3.09 2.23 -12.59
CA TYR A 96 -2.47 1.78 -11.33
C TYR A 96 -1.33 2.70 -10.93
N ILE A 97 -1.09 2.78 -9.61
CA ILE A 97 -0.01 3.61 -9.06
C ILE A 97 1.25 2.76 -8.90
N ALA A 98 2.38 3.30 -9.34
CA ALA A 98 3.69 2.66 -9.22
C ALA A 98 4.77 3.67 -8.77
N ALA A 99 5.79 3.18 -8.08
CA ALA A 99 7.04 3.89 -7.87
C ALA A 99 7.96 3.70 -9.06
N GLY A 100 8.71 4.73 -9.41
CA GLY A 100 9.78 4.70 -10.40
C GLY A 100 10.93 5.60 -9.99
N ASN A 101 12.10 5.44 -10.62
CA ASN A 101 13.27 6.25 -10.30
C ASN A 101 13.84 6.96 -11.52
N ARG A 102 14.62 8.00 -11.22
CA ARG A 102 15.51 8.69 -12.16
C ARG A 102 16.87 8.86 -11.49
N TRP A 103 17.91 8.92 -12.31
CA TRP A 103 19.21 9.30 -11.86
C TRP A 103 19.55 10.71 -12.35
N LEU A 104 20.01 11.55 -11.44
CA LEU A 104 20.51 12.89 -11.74
C LEU A 104 22.01 12.93 -11.46
N LYS A 105 22.75 13.72 -12.25
CA LYS A 105 24.16 14.02 -11.98
C LYS A 105 24.30 14.92 -10.76
N ALA A 106 25.55 15.11 -10.28
CA ALA A 106 25.84 15.98 -9.13
C ALA A 106 25.35 17.42 -9.29
N ASP A 107 25.30 17.92 -10.52
CA ASP A 107 24.79 19.25 -10.85
C ASP A 107 23.24 19.32 -10.97
N GLY A 108 22.56 18.19 -10.73
CA GLY A 108 21.10 18.07 -10.81
C GLY A 108 20.58 17.84 -12.23
N THR A 109 21.44 17.78 -13.25
CA THR A 109 21.00 17.45 -14.59
C THR A 109 20.61 15.98 -14.73
N PHE A 110 19.65 15.72 -15.61
CA PHE A 110 19.18 14.37 -15.89
C PHE A 110 20.33 13.49 -16.45
N TYR A 111 20.44 12.27 -15.95
CA TYR A 111 21.38 11.26 -16.42
C TYR A 111 20.68 10.13 -17.17
N THR A 112 19.73 9.45 -16.53
CA THR A 112 18.96 8.35 -17.11
C THR A 112 17.62 8.16 -16.42
N ASP A 113 16.67 7.60 -17.15
CA ASP A 113 15.36 7.21 -16.64
C ASP A 113 15.42 5.95 -15.78
N SER A 114 14.28 5.66 -15.20
CA SER A 114 14.03 4.43 -14.47
C SER A 114 14.25 3.22 -15.37
N ASP A 115 14.89 2.23 -14.84
CA ASP A 115 15.03 0.89 -15.43
C ASP A 115 13.96 -0.09 -14.88
N GLY A 116 13.09 0.38 -14.04
CA GLY A 116 11.97 -0.38 -13.51
C GLY A 116 10.93 0.46 -12.81
N ARG A 117 9.76 -0.13 -12.65
CA ARG A 117 8.63 0.42 -11.89
C ARG A 117 8.04 -0.66 -11.03
N TYR A 118 7.59 -0.32 -9.84
CA TYR A 118 6.99 -1.26 -8.92
C TYR A 118 5.65 -0.72 -8.42
N GLY A 119 4.57 -1.45 -8.72
CA GLY A 119 3.22 -1.07 -8.31
C GLY A 119 3.03 -1.12 -6.81
N ILE A 120 2.25 -0.21 -6.25
CA ILE A 120 1.88 -0.27 -4.85
C ILE A 120 1.24 -1.63 -4.53
N SER A 121 1.54 -2.17 -3.34
CA SER A 121 1.23 -3.56 -2.97
C SER A 121 -0.25 -3.79 -2.61
N LYS A 122 -0.97 -2.72 -2.30
CA LYS A 122 -2.40 -2.71 -1.94
C LYS A 122 -3.04 -1.40 -2.34
N ASP A 123 -4.34 -1.41 -2.56
CA ASP A 123 -5.12 -0.19 -2.71
C ASP A 123 -4.93 0.73 -1.51
N LEU A 124 -4.84 2.06 -1.76
CA LEU A 124 -4.65 3.04 -0.71
C LEU A 124 -5.80 4.04 -0.69
N LYS A 125 -6.54 4.05 0.43
CA LYS A 125 -7.45 5.13 0.77
C LYS A 125 -6.67 6.38 1.17
N PRO A 126 -7.31 7.56 1.21
CA PRO A 126 -6.71 8.76 1.78
C PRO A 126 -6.07 8.50 3.14
N GLY A 127 -4.81 8.91 3.29
CA GLY A 127 -4.01 8.74 4.50
C GLY A 127 -3.36 7.39 4.72
N GLU A 128 -3.72 6.35 3.95
CA GLU A 128 -3.10 5.03 4.06
C GLU A 128 -1.69 4.99 3.44
N GLU A 129 -0.90 4.02 3.89
CA GLU A 129 0.51 3.87 3.59
C GLU A 129 0.84 2.44 3.14
N THR A 130 1.91 2.31 2.36
CA THR A 130 2.49 1.03 1.97
C THR A 130 3.98 1.18 1.72
N GLU A 131 4.68 0.04 1.61
CA GLU A 131 6.08 -0.01 1.19
C GLU A 131 6.21 -0.89 -0.04
N VAL A 132 7.15 -0.53 -0.91
CA VAL A 132 7.47 -1.30 -2.11
C VAL A 132 8.98 -1.41 -2.31
N PRO A 133 9.49 -2.56 -2.78
CA PRO A 133 10.89 -2.74 -3.13
C PRO A 133 11.11 -2.28 -4.59
N LEU A 134 11.54 -1.04 -4.79
CA LEU A 134 11.87 -0.54 -6.12
C LEU A 134 13.26 -1.02 -6.53
N LEU A 135 13.35 -1.81 -7.59
CA LEU A 135 14.63 -2.22 -8.17
C LEU A 135 15.22 -1.05 -8.97
N VAL A 136 16.42 -0.61 -8.59
CA VAL A 136 17.16 0.43 -9.29
C VAL A 136 18.47 -0.12 -9.81
N THR A 137 18.92 0.34 -11.00
CA THR A 137 20.25 0.04 -11.54
C THR A 137 21.12 1.29 -11.45
N ALA A 138 22.25 1.18 -10.79
CA ALA A 138 23.22 2.27 -10.67
C ALA A 138 23.75 2.73 -12.03
N PRO A 139 24.08 4.02 -12.20
CA PRO A 139 24.81 4.51 -13.37
C PRO A 139 26.04 3.66 -13.71
N LYS A 140 26.36 3.58 -15.01
CA LYS A 140 27.51 2.80 -15.48
C LYS A 140 28.85 3.52 -15.25
N ASP A 141 28.80 4.85 -15.16
CA ASP A 141 29.99 5.68 -14.95
C ASP A 141 30.15 5.95 -13.45
N PRO A 142 31.35 5.74 -12.86
CA PRO A 142 31.62 6.14 -11.50
C PRO A 142 31.46 7.65 -11.29
N GLY A 143 30.91 8.06 -10.16
CA GLY A 143 30.67 9.48 -9.86
C GLY A 143 29.66 9.68 -8.74
N GLU A 144 29.35 10.95 -8.48
CA GLU A 144 28.31 11.35 -7.55
C GLU A 144 26.99 11.55 -8.29
N TYR A 145 25.93 10.90 -7.78
CA TYR A 145 24.61 10.94 -8.36
C TYR A 145 23.54 11.21 -7.29
N THR A 146 22.38 11.60 -7.77
CA THR A 146 21.17 11.64 -6.94
C THR A 146 20.19 10.63 -7.51
N LEU A 147 19.80 9.67 -6.68
CA LEU A 147 18.63 8.82 -6.91
C LEU A 147 17.39 9.65 -6.57
N GLU A 148 16.56 9.90 -7.55
CA GLU A 148 15.25 10.53 -7.37
C GLU A 148 14.15 9.47 -7.56
N VAL A 149 13.25 9.36 -6.60
CA VAL A 149 12.09 8.46 -6.67
C VAL A 149 10.82 9.30 -6.72
N ASP A 150 9.93 8.92 -7.62
CA ASP A 150 8.63 9.54 -7.87
C ASP A 150 7.56 8.45 -7.98
N LEU A 151 6.30 8.85 -7.95
CA LEU A 151 5.18 8.00 -8.33
C LEU A 151 4.72 8.33 -9.75
N ILE A 152 4.12 7.33 -10.37
CA ILE A 152 3.42 7.48 -11.64
C ILE A 152 2.04 6.84 -11.54
N GLN A 153 1.03 7.49 -12.09
CA GLN A 153 -0.16 6.77 -12.50
C GLN A 153 0.06 6.27 -13.92
N GLU A 154 0.13 4.96 -14.08
CA GLU A 154 0.47 4.33 -15.36
C GLU A 154 -0.45 4.79 -16.50
N GLN A 155 0.18 5.18 -17.59
CA GLN A 155 -0.45 5.74 -18.81
C GLN A 155 -1.20 7.06 -18.59
N VAL A 156 -0.91 7.79 -17.49
CA VAL A 156 -1.51 9.10 -17.22
C VAL A 156 -0.45 10.17 -17.00
N SER A 157 0.26 10.14 -15.85
CA SER A 157 1.23 11.19 -15.50
C SER A 157 2.13 10.78 -14.34
N TRP A 158 3.32 11.36 -14.27
CA TRP A 158 4.12 11.37 -13.07
C TRP A 158 3.49 12.30 -12.02
N PHE A 159 3.66 11.96 -10.74
CA PHE A 159 3.15 12.77 -9.65
C PHE A 159 3.85 14.12 -9.56
N SER A 160 5.13 14.18 -9.86
CA SER A 160 5.89 15.44 -9.91
C SER A 160 5.37 16.40 -10.98
N ASP A 161 4.88 15.91 -12.12
CA ASP A 161 4.27 16.73 -13.17
C ASP A 161 2.98 17.43 -12.71
N LYS A 162 2.39 16.91 -11.63
CA LYS A 162 1.20 17.46 -10.95
C LYS A 162 1.55 18.19 -9.65
N GLY A 163 2.84 18.45 -9.40
CA GLY A 163 3.32 19.23 -8.26
C GLY A 163 3.50 18.44 -6.95
N SER A 164 3.41 17.11 -6.98
CA SER A 164 3.77 16.29 -5.82
C SER A 164 5.29 16.25 -5.64
N PRO A 165 5.81 16.33 -4.40
CA PRO A 165 7.25 16.27 -4.17
C PRO A 165 7.80 14.87 -4.42
N THR A 166 8.99 14.80 -5.04
CA THR A 166 9.80 13.58 -5.14
C THR A 166 10.63 13.38 -3.87
N VAL A 167 11.18 12.16 -3.68
CA VAL A 167 12.18 11.90 -2.65
C VAL A 167 13.54 11.65 -3.31
N ARG A 168 14.62 12.13 -2.68
CA ARG A 168 15.97 12.10 -3.23
C ARG A 168 16.98 11.56 -2.25
N ALA A 169 17.93 10.77 -2.72
CA ALA A 169 19.10 10.30 -1.98
C ALA A 169 20.39 10.50 -2.79
N LYS A 170 21.47 10.95 -2.13
CA LYS A 170 22.80 11.02 -2.73
C LYS A 170 23.42 9.64 -2.74
N VAL A 171 24.02 9.26 -3.87
CA VAL A 171 24.64 7.94 -4.06
C VAL A 171 25.98 8.12 -4.77
N THR A 172 27.05 7.57 -4.17
CA THR A 172 28.36 7.48 -4.81
C THR A 172 28.45 6.18 -5.61
N VAL A 173 28.65 6.28 -6.92
CA VAL A 173 28.89 5.12 -7.78
C VAL A 173 30.38 4.88 -7.91
N VAL A 174 30.83 3.67 -7.56
CA VAL A 174 32.23 3.24 -7.62
C VAL A 174 32.44 2.15 -8.68
N ARG A 175 33.70 1.89 -9.04
CA ARG A 175 34.08 0.80 -9.97
C ARG A 175 33.82 -0.58 -9.39
#